data_23775582c7132c65155a83f548211fc9
#
_entry.id   23775582c7132c65155a83f548211fc9
#
_cell.length_a   1.000
_cell.length_b   1.000
_cell.length_c   1.000
_cell.angle_alpha   90.00
_cell.angle_beta   90.00
_cell.angle_gamma   90.00
#
_symmetry.space_group_name_H-M   'P 1'
#
loop_
_entity.id
_entity.type
_entity.pdbx_description
1 polymer ?
#
loop_
_entity_poly.entity_id
_entity_poly.type
_entity_poly.pdbx_seq_one_letter_code
_entity_poly.pdbx_strand_id
1 'polypeptide(L)'
;MNNDDVQQLNAEAQRSESPCGDGRMVWRSWGRSSDNGPALVLLHGGAGSWQHWVRTVPAFRATHRVLVPDLPGLGESANPPAGADMPTIAAFVAAGIDAQLGPQATYDLAGFSFGASVGGHVALLHGARMRSLTLLGAGGLVKPTTPMTLERIRDKTGDALMVAHRTNLARTMVADTARIDALALEIQAWNARHSRLDTPALIQLRPLAVSLPQLHIPVNAIWGERDQIAYYTLADRIAALRVLRPGIEAHIIPSAGHWAAYEAPEAFNATLAGLLRRASV
;
A
#
# COMPACT_ATOMS: atom_id res chain seq x y z
N MET A 1 -1.89 17.15 10.18
CA MET A 1 -0.64 16.41 10.36
C MET A 1 0.45 17.12 9.57
N ASN A 2 1.57 17.39 10.19
CA ASN A 2 2.76 18.01 9.61
C ASN A 2 3.96 17.06 9.73
N ASN A 3 5.17 17.50 9.37
CA ASN A 3 6.37 16.67 9.42
C ASN A 3 6.75 16.26 10.85
N ASP A 4 6.59 17.16 11.83
CA ASP A 4 6.88 16.84 13.24
C ASP A 4 5.95 15.74 13.77
N ASP A 5 4.68 15.75 13.37
CA ASP A 5 3.72 14.69 13.71
C ASP A 5 4.15 13.34 13.13
N VAL A 6 4.73 13.33 11.91
CA VAL A 6 5.24 12.10 11.28
C VAL A 6 6.51 11.61 11.96
N GLN A 7 7.41 12.52 12.33
CA GLN A 7 8.61 12.17 13.11
C GLN A 7 8.23 11.60 14.47
N GLN A 8 7.28 12.21 15.16
CA GLN A 8 6.76 11.69 16.41
C GLN A 8 6.12 10.31 16.23
N LEU A 9 5.26 10.14 15.21
CA LEU A 9 4.66 8.83 14.91
C LEU A 9 5.72 7.76 14.63
N ASN A 10 6.80 8.12 13.92
CA ASN A 10 7.92 7.22 13.67
C ASN A 10 8.71 6.88 14.96
N ALA A 11 8.89 7.86 15.84
CA ALA A 11 9.57 7.65 17.14
C ALA A 11 8.76 6.77 18.09
N GLU A 12 7.43 6.80 18.01
CA GLU A 12 6.52 5.93 18.77
C GLU A 12 6.45 4.50 18.24
N ALA A 13 6.96 4.25 17.03
CA ALA A 13 6.94 2.92 16.44
C ALA A 13 7.93 1.97 17.12
N GLN A 14 7.50 0.75 17.38
CA GLN A 14 8.42 -0.34 17.63
C GLN A 14 9.03 -0.76 16.28
N ARG A 15 10.32 -0.51 16.12
CA ARG A 15 11.09 -0.91 14.93
C ARG A 15 11.63 -2.33 15.10
N SER A 16 11.52 -3.11 14.02
CA SER A 16 12.04 -4.47 13.93
C SER A 16 12.48 -4.79 12.52
N GLU A 17 13.12 -5.92 12.31
CA GLU A 17 13.65 -6.32 11.02
C GLU A 17 13.36 -7.79 10.72
N SER A 18 13.33 -8.13 9.41
CA SER A 18 13.30 -9.51 8.92
C SER A 18 14.26 -9.68 7.75
N PRO A 19 14.71 -10.90 7.40
CA PRO A 19 15.61 -11.13 6.26
C PRO A 19 15.01 -10.63 4.93
N CYS A 20 15.84 -10.03 4.07
CA CYS A 20 15.48 -9.63 2.72
C CYS A 20 16.74 -9.61 1.82
N GLY A 21 16.89 -10.55 0.91
CA GLY A 21 18.12 -10.73 0.13
C GLY A 21 19.35 -10.86 1.05
N ASP A 22 20.38 -10.07 0.76
CA ASP A 22 21.60 -10.02 1.58
C ASP A 22 21.50 -9.04 2.76
N GLY A 23 20.32 -8.45 2.99
CA GLY A 23 20.08 -7.46 4.03
C GLY A 23 18.79 -7.71 4.80
N ARG A 24 18.15 -6.62 5.21
CA ARG A 24 16.98 -6.65 6.09
C ARG A 24 15.80 -5.86 5.50
N MET A 25 14.60 -6.36 5.69
CA MET A 25 13.35 -5.61 5.52
C MET A 25 13.00 -4.95 6.85
N VAL A 26 12.68 -3.66 6.80
CA VAL A 26 12.38 -2.84 7.98
C VAL A 26 10.88 -2.81 8.23
N TRP A 27 10.51 -3.05 9.47
CA TRP A 27 9.14 -3.05 9.96
C TRP A 27 8.94 -1.98 11.01
N ARG A 28 7.78 -1.39 11.01
CA ARG A 28 7.29 -0.52 12.10
C ARG A 28 5.97 -1.07 12.61
N SER A 29 5.80 -1.06 13.94
CA SER A 29 4.53 -1.44 14.54
C SER A 29 4.10 -0.46 15.62
N TRP A 30 2.78 -0.27 15.72
CA TRP A 30 2.11 0.54 16.73
C TRP A 30 0.97 -0.26 17.34
N GLY A 31 0.59 0.12 18.58
CA GLY A 31 -0.43 -0.60 19.36
C GLY A 31 0.13 -1.82 20.09
N ARG A 32 -0.66 -2.42 20.96
CA ARG A 32 -0.25 -3.56 21.80
C ARG A 32 -0.64 -4.90 21.18
N SER A 33 0.18 -5.91 21.43
CA SER A 33 0.01 -7.24 20.81
C SER A 33 -1.06 -8.12 21.48
N SER A 34 -1.55 -7.82 22.68
CA SER A 34 -2.37 -8.74 23.46
C SER A 34 -3.83 -8.33 23.65
N ASP A 35 -4.16 -7.05 23.55
CA ASP A 35 -5.47 -6.55 24.00
C ASP A 35 -6.36 -5.98 22.90
N ASN A 36 -5.88 -5.86 21.66
CA ASN A 36 -6.50 -5.03 20.62
C ASN A 36 -7.01 -5.81 19.39
N GLY A 37 -7.33 -7.10 19.53
CA GLY A 37 -7.84 -7.86 18.39
C GLY A 37 -6.76 -8.27 17.38
N PRO A 38 -7.15 -8.70 16.16
CA PRO A 38 -6.22 -9.14 15.14
C PRO A 38 -5.30 -8.01 14.65
N ALA A 39 -4.10 -8.37 14.23
CA ALA A 39 -3.17 -7.42 13.65
C ALA A 39 -3.68 -6.90 12.30
N LEU A 40 -3.34 -5.65 11.99
CA LEU A 40 -3.56 -5.02 10.69
C LEU A 40 -2.21 -4.76 10.01
N VAL A 41 -1.97 -5.44 8.91
CA VAL A 41 -0.78 -5.25 8.08
C VAL A 41 -1.11 -4.27 6.95
N LEU A 42 -0.30 -3.21 6.80
CA LEU A 42 -0.48 -2.18 5.78
C LEU A 42 0.70 -2.18 4.81
N LEU A 43 0.49 -2.56 3.54
CA LEU A 43 1.52 -2.58 2.51
C LEU A 43 1.41 -1.34 1.61
N HIS A 44 2.48 -0.56 1.52
CA HIS A 44 2.51 0.69 0.76
C HIS A 44 2.60 0.49 -0.76
N GLY A 45 2.37 1.56 -1.53
CA GLY A 45 2.45 1.58 -2.99
C GLY A 45 3.86 1.58 -3.54
N GLY A 46 3.98 1.45 -4.85
CA GLY A 46 5.24 1.57 -5.57
C GLY A 46 5.91 2.92 -5.36
N ALA A 47 7.23 2.95 -5.43
CA ALA A 47 8.06 4.12 -5.11
C ALA A 47 7.65 4.79 -3.78
N GLY A 48 7.26 3.99 -2.78
CA GLY A 48 6.73 4.45 -1.50
C GLY A 48 7.48 3.89 -0.30
N SER A 49 6.93 4.16 0.88
CA SER A 49 7.36 3.65 2.18
C SER A 49 6.17 3.55 3.13
N TRP A 50 6.42 3.17 4.37
CA TRP A 50 5.44 3.22 5.45
C TRP A 50 4.69 4.55 5.52
N GLN A 51 5.30 5.64 5.08
CA GLN A 51 4.73 6.99 5.11
C GLN A 51 3.47 7.14 4.22
N HIS A 52 3.20 6.23 3.29
CA HIS A 52 1.91 6.21 2.61
C HIS A 52 0.72 6.03 3.55
N TRP A 53 0.96 5.54 4.78
CA TRP A 53 -0.05 5.22 5.78
C TRP A 53 -0.06 6.17 6.99
N VAL A 54 0.65 7.32 6.91
CA VAL A 54 0.79 8.26 8.05
C VAL A 54 -0.54 8.74 8.61
N ARG A 55 -1.56 8.91 7.77
CA ARG A 55 -2.91 9.33 8.18
C ARG A 55 -3.83 8.15 8.52
N THR A 56 -3.38 6.91 8.31
CA THR A 56 -4.13 5.68 8.62
C THR A 56 -3.69 5.08 9.95
N VAL A 57 -2.38 4.99 10.20
CA VAL A 57 -1.84 4.41 11.43
C VAL A 57 -2.47 4.99 12.71
N PRO A 58 -2.61 6.33 12.87
CA PRO A 58 -3.22 6.89 14.07
C PRO A 58 -4.68 6.46 14.30
N ALA A 59 -5.42 6.19 13.22
CA ALA A 59 -6.82 5.79 13.30
C ALA A 59 -7.02 4.35 13.80
N PHE A 60 -6.01 3.49 13.61
CA PHE A 60 -6.15 2.06 13.94
C PHE A 60 -5.30 1.61 15.13
N ARG A 61 -4.22 2.33 15.51
CA ARG A 61 -3.28 1.92 16.56
C ARG A 61 -3.88 1.74 17.95
N ALA A 62 -5.05 2.33 18.21
CA ALA A 62 -5.76 2.17 19.48
C ALA A 62 -6.54 0.85 19.56
N THR A 63 -6.91 0.26 18.42
CA THR A 63 -7.78 -0.92 18.32
C THR A 63 -7.12 -2.11 17.65
N HIS A 64 -5.96 -1.93 17.02
CA HIS A 64 -5.20 -2.97 16.32
C HIS A 64 -3.72 -2.86 16.62
N ARG A 65 -3.02 -3.97 16.60
CA ARG A 65 -1.58 -3.95 16.35
C ARG A 65 -1.35 -3.68 14.87
N VAL A 66 -0.94 -2.45 14.54
CA VAL A 66 -0.69 -2.04 13.14
C VAL A 66 0.76 -2.33 12.79
N LEU A 67 0.99 -3.10 11.71
CA LEU A 67 2.32 -3.40 11.17
C LEU A 67 2.45 -2.81 9.79
N VAL A 68 3.52 -2.06 9.57
CA VAL A 68 3.81 -1.43 8.29
C VAL A 68 5.28 -1.67 7.93
N PRO A 69 5.58 -2.54 6.96
CA PRO A 69 6.93 -2.66 6.43
C PRO A 69 7.24 -1.57 5.42
N ASP A 70 8.51 -1.27 5.24
CA ASP A 70 9.00 -0.81 3.95
C ASP A 70 9.20 -2.04 3.08
N LEU A 71 8.59 -2.08 1.89
CA LEU A 71 8.65 -3.25 1.00
C LEU A 71 10.07 -3.44 0.41
N PRO A 72 10.46 -4.66 0.02
CA PRO A 72 11.78 -4.94 -0.55
C PRO A 72 12.17 -3.96 -1.66
N GLY A 73 13.37 -3.38 -1.58
CA GLY A 73 13.87 -2.39 -2.53
C GLY A 73 13.29 -0.99 -2.41
N LEU A 74 12.47 -0.74 -1.40
CA LEU A 74 11.78 0.53 -1.15
C LEU A 74 12.02 0.99 0.29
N GLY A 75 11.93 2.31 0.52
CA GLY A 75 12.15 2.88 1.83
C GLY A 75 13.51 2.50 2.42
N GLU A 76 13.53 2.10 3.67
CA GLU A 76 14.73 1.69 4.40
C GLU A 76 15.05 0.19 4.26
N SER A 77 14.20 -0.58 3.57
CA SER A 77 14.43 -2.02 3.37
C SER A 77 15.50 -2.28 2.31
N ALA A 78 16.25 -3.38 2.48
CA ALA A 78 17.24 -3.84 1.52
C ALA A 78 16.60 -4.23 0.18
N ASN A 79 17.42 -4.29 -0.86
CA ASN A 79 16.98 -4.78 -2.16
C ASN A 79 16.68 -6.28 -2.10
N PRO A 80 15.65 -6.74 -2.81
CA PRO A 80 15.48 -8.17 -3.05
C PRO A 80 16.60 -8.67 -3.98
N PRO A 81 16.79 -10.00 -4.13
CA PRO A 81 17.71 -10.55 -5.11
C PRO A 81 17.43 -10.00 -6.52
N ALA A 82 18.49 -9.90 -7.33
CA ALA A 82 18.35 -9.44 -8.71
C ALA A 82 17.37 -10.35 -9.49
N GLY A 83 16.47 -9.71 -10.25
CA GLY A 83 15.43 -10.42 -11.01
C GLY A 83 14.26 -10.96 -10.17
N ALA A 84 14.16 -10.56 -8.91
CA ALA A 84 13.03 -10.94 -8.05
C ALA A 84 11.67 -10.60 -8.70
N ASP A 85 10.81 -11.60 -8.80
CA ASP A 85 9.44 -11.49 -9.27
C ASP A 85 8.45 -11.19 -8.13
N MET A 86 7.16 -11.09 -8.45
CA MET A 86 6.12 -10.82 -7.45
C MET A 86 6.02 -11.93 -6.38
N PRO A 87 6.03 -13.23 -6.70
CA PRO A 87 6.09 -14.30 -5.71
C PRO A 87 7.28 -14.19 -4.76
N THR A 88 8.47 -13.87 -5.26
CA THR A 88 9.69 -13.70 -4.44
C THR A 88 9.53 -12.53 -3.46
N ILE A 89 9.03 -11.38 -3.92
CA ILE A 89 8.77 -10.21 -3.05
C ILE A 89 7.73 -10.56 -1.97
N ALA A 90 6.65 -11.22 -2.37
CA ALA A 90 5.61 -11.64 -1.44
C ALA A 90 6.12 -12.65 -0.40
N ALA A 91 7.04 -13.53 -0.76
CA ALA A 91 7.64 -14.49 0.17
C ALA A 91 8.45 -13.79 1.28
N PHE A 92 9.21 -12.73 0.95
CA PHE A 92 9.90 -11.92 1.98
C PHE A 92 8.90 -11.24 2.92
N VAL A 93 7.82 -10.68 2.37
CA VAL A 93 6.76 -10.05 3.18
C VAL A 93 6.06 -11.07 4.07
N ALA A 94 5.71 -12.24 3.54
CA ALA A 94 5.06 -13.32 4.29
C ALA A 94 5.95 -13.81 5.44
N ALA A 95 7.21 -14.12 5.16
CA ALA A 95 8.18 -14.52 6.20
C ALA A 95 8.38 -13.42 7.25
N GLY A 96 8.37 -12.15 6.83
CA GLY A 96 8.43 -11.02 7.74
C GLY A 96 7.18 -10.92 8.64
N ILE A 97 5.98 -11.16 8.12
CA ILE A 97 4.74 -11.22 8.92
C ILE A 97 4.85 -12.36 9.95
N ASP A 98 5.35 -13.52 9.56
CA ASP A 98 5.56 -14.65 10.46
C ASP A 98 6.54 -14.32 11.58
N ALA A 99 7.62 -13.62 11.27
CA ALA A 99 8.58 -13.16 12.27
C ALA A 99 7.98 -12.15 13.26
N GLN A 100 7.03 -11.32 12.82
CA GLN A 100 6.40 -10.28 13.65
C GLN A 100 5.22 -10.80 14.48
N LEU A 101 4.43 -11.70 13.94
CA LEU A 101 3.16 -12.15 14.54
C LEU A 101 3.22 -13.59 15.07
N GLY A 102 4.16 -14.38 14.59
CA GLY A 102 4.17 -15.82 14.76
C GLY A 102 3.40 -16.56 13.64
N PRO A 103 3.79 -17.81 13.33
CA PRO A 103 3.29 -18.55 12.16
C PRO A 103 1.84 -18.99 12.26
N GLN A 104 1.19 -18.86 13.41
CA GLN A 104 -0.21 -19.25 13.63
C GLN A 104 -1.15 -18.05 13.81
N ALA A 105 -0.60 -16.83 13.93
CA ALA A 105 -1.43 -15.65 14.16
C ALA A 105 -2.31 -15.34 12.94
N THR A 106 -3.54 -14.91 13.22
CA THR A 106 -4.44 -14.38 12.20
C THR A 106 -4.33 -12.87 12.12
N TYR A 107 -4.56 -12.30 10.92
CA TYR A 107 -4.43 -10.88 10.68
C TYR A 107 -5.28 -10.42 9.50
N ASP A 108 -5.50 -9.13 9.40
CA ASP A 108 -6.04 -8.46 8.22
C ASP A 108 -4.93 -7.76 7.45
N LEU A 109 -5.07 -7.66 6.12
CA LEU A 109 -4.12 -6.96 5.29
C LEU A 109 -4.81 -5.93 4.41
N ALA A 110 -4.29 -4.70 4.40
CA ALA A 110 -4.64 -3.69 3.39
C ALA A 110 -3.41 -3.32 2.58
N GLY A 111 -3.50 -3.44 1.26
CA GLY A 111 -2.42 -3.12 0.33
C GLY A 111 -2.78 -1.97 -0.60
N PHE A 112 -1.89 -0.99 -0.72
CA PHE A 112 -2.05 0.14 -1.60
C PHE A 112 -1.30 -0.08 -2.91
N SER A 113 -1.98 0.06 -4.06
CA SER A 113 -1.39 0.05 -5.40
C SER A 113 -0.49 -1.19 -5.64
N PHE A 114 0.82 -1.04 -5.67
CA PHE A 114 1.79 -2.14 -5.72
C PHE A 114 1.65 -3.08 -4.51
N GLY A 115 1.46 -2.53 -3.30
CA GLY A 115 1.22 -3.30 -2.09
C GLY A 115 -0.05 -4.16 -2.14
N ALA A 116 -1.07 -3.77 -2.91
CA ALA A 116 -2.24 -4.61 -3.17
C ALA A 116 -1.86 -5.88 -3.94
N SER A 117 -1.00 -5.76 -4.95
CA SER A 117 -0.48 -6.90 -5.73
C SER A 117 0.39 -7.82 -4.88
N VAL A 118 1.27 -7.25 -4.05
CA VAL A 118 2.06 -8.02 -3.08
C VAL A 118 1.12 -8.75 -2.10
N GLY A 119 0.12 -8.06 -1.56
CA GLY A 119 -0.88 -8.63 -0.62
C GLY A 119 -1.64 -9.80 -1.22
N GLY A 120 -2.00 -9.75 -2.50
CA GLY A 120 -2.61 -10.88 -3.22
C GLY A 120 -1.73 -12.13 -3.25
N HIS A 121 -0.43 -11.98 -3.43
CA HIS A 121 0.52 -13.10 -3.41
C HIS A 121 0.86 -13.56 -1.98
N VAL A 122 0.90 -12.65 -1.01
CA VAL A 122 0.99 -13.03 0.43
C VAL A 122 -0.22 -13.89 0.83
N ALA A 123 -1.42 -13.55 0.34
CA ALA A 123 -2.64 -14.31 0.62
C ALA A 123 -2.58 -15.75 0.06
N LEU A 124 -1.90 -15.98 -1.06
CA LEU A 124 -1.65 -17.34 -1.57
C LEU A 124 -0.77 -18.17 -0.62
N LEU A 125 0.19 -17.53 0.06
CA LEU A 125 1.11 -18.20 0.98
C LEU A 125 0.48 -18.45 2.35
N HIS A 126 -0.31 -17.52 2.86
CA HIS A 126 -0.84 -17.57 4.22
C HIS A 126 -2.26 -18.15 4.32
N GLY A 127 -3.02 -18.18 3.21
CA GLY A 127 -4.36 -18.78 3.20
C GLY A 127 -5.29 -18.21 4.26
N ALA A 128 -5.98 -19.09 5.00
CA ALA A 128 -6.98 -18.72 6.01
C ALA A 128 -6.42 -17.92 7.22
N ARG A 129 -5.11 -17.81 7.36
CA ARG A 129 -4.51 -16.96 8.40
C ARG A 129 -4.75 -15.47 8.11
N MET A 130 -4.87 -15.11 6.83
CA MET A 130 -5.31 -13.76 6.43
C MET A 130 -6.82 -13.73 6.48
N ARG A 131 -7.40 -13.04 7.47
CA ARG A 131 -8.84 -12.95 7.68
C ARG A 131 -9.54 -12.18 6.58
N SER A 132 -8.89 -11.13 6.08
CA SER A 132 -9.35 -10.35 4.95
C SER A 132 -8.19 -9.67 4.21
N LEU A 133 -8.39 -9.44 2.91
CA LEU A 133 -7.52 -8.65 2.05
C LEU A 133 -8.29 -7.43 1.52
N THR A 134 -7.81 -6.22 1.82
CA THR A 134 -8.35 -4.99 1.24
C THR A 134 -7.38 -4.40 0.22
N LEU A 135 -7.84 -4.22 -1.00
CA LEU A 135 -7.09 -3.69 -2.13
C LEU A 135 -7.39 -2.21 -2.30
N LEU A 136 -6.46 -1.31 -1.98
CA LEU A 136 -6.60 0.14 -2.22
C LEU A 136 -5.92 0.54 -3.52
N GLY A 137 -6.64 1.16 -4.45
CA GLY A 137 -6.09 1.66 -5.71
C GLY A 137 -5.38 0.58 -6.53
N ALA A 138 -5.87 -0.66 -6.50
CA ALA A 138 -5.16 -1.84 -6.96
C ALA A 138 -4.67 -1.75 -8.41
N GLY A 139 -3.36 -1.87 -8.59
CA GLY A 139 -2.72 -2.13 -9.89
C GLY A 139 -2.74 -3.61 -10.25
N GLY A 140 -2.28 -3.94 -11.47
CA GLY A 140 -2.07 -5.35 -11.86
C GLY A 140 -3.32 -6.16 -12.21
N LEU A 141 -4.47 -5.49 -12.44
CA LEU A 141 -5.72 -6.11 -12.92
C LEU A 141 -5.83 -6.04 -14.45
N VAL A 142 -5.77 -4.83 -14.98
CA VAL A 142 -5.84 -4.54 -16.42
C VAL A 142 -4.60 -3.78 -16.86
N LYS A 143 -4.26 -3.91 -18.13
CA LYS A 143 -3.14 -3.18 -18.72
C LYS A 143 -3.47 -1.68 -18.78
N PRO A 144 -2.58 -0.77 -18.35
CA PRO A 144 -2.81 0.66 -18.53
C PRO A 144 -3.01 0.99 -20.01
N THR A 145 -4.06 1.76 -20.33
CA THR A 145 -4.36 2.17 -21.70
C THR A 145 -3.71 3.48 -22.08
N THR A 146 -3.35 4.29 -21.09
CA THR A 146 -2.74 5.61 -21.32
C THR A 146 -1.38 5.67 -20.64
N PRO A 147 -0.31 6.02 -21.38
CA PRO A 147 1.00 6.25 -20.79
C PRO A 147 0.96 7.42 -19.82
N MET A 148 1.47 7.23 -18.61
CA MET A 148 1.62 8.30 -17.64
C MET A 148 2.94 9.05 -17.90
N THR A 149 2.85 10.32 -18.23
CA THR A 149 4.05 11.17 -18.42
C THR A 149 4.36 11.84 -17.09
N LEU A 150 5.47 11.44 -16.48
CA LEU A 150 5.99 12.05 -15.26
C LEU A 150 7.05 13.11 -15.60
N GLU A 151 7.11 14.14 -14.75
CA GLU A 151 8.24 15.07 -14.77
C GLU A 151 9.49 14.33 -14.29
N ARG A 152 10.56 14.47 -15.07
CA ARG A 152 11.87 13.94 -14.72
C ARG A 152 12.44 14.69 -13.51
N ILE A 153 12.84 13.96 -12.48
CA ILE A 153 13.35 14.53 -11.23
C ILE A 153 14.87 14.44 -11.09
N ARG A 154 15.51 13.50 -11.82
CA ARG A 154 16.94 13.16 -11.66
C ARG A 154 17.89 14.37 -11.82
N ASP A 155 17.54 15.31 -12.70
CA ASP A 155 18.40 16.43 -13.08
C ASP A 155 17.97 17.75 -12.41
N LYS A 156 17.05 17.67 -11.43
CA LYS A 156 16.48 18.84 -10.76
C LYS A 156 16.95 18.93 -9.32
N THR A 157 17.11 20.16 -8.82
CA THR A 157 17.45 20.49 -7.43
C THR A 157 16.61 21.67 -6.95
N GLY A 158 16.58 21.92 -5.65
CA GLY A 158 15.87 23.06 -5.04
C GLY A 158 14.41 23.15 -5.49
N ASP A 159 13.96 24.36 -5.79
CA ASP A 159 12.56 24.64 -6.14
C ASP A 159 12.09 23.90 -7.39
N ALA A 160 12.96 23.73 -8.40
CA ALA A 160 12.62 23.00 -9.61
C ALA A 160 12.31 21.52 -9.33
N LEU A 161 13.00 20.91 -8.37
CA LEU A 161 12.72 19.55 -7.92
C LEU A 161 11.37 19.47 -7.19
N MET A 162 11.09 20.45 -6.32
CA MET A 162 9.81 20.48 -5.57
C MET A 162 8.62 20.72 -6.51
N VAL A 163 8.76 21.55 -7.53
CA VAL A 163 7.74 21.73 -8.58
C VAL A 163 7.51 20.43 -9.35
N ALA A 164 8.57 19.70 -9.70
CA ALA A 164 8.42 18.42 -10.38
C ALA A 164 7.72 17.36 -9.49
N HIS A 165 8.04 17.29 -8.19
CA HIS A 165 7.34 16.42 -7.25
C HIS A 165 5.85 16.78 -7.13
N ARG A 166 5.51 18.07 -7.01
CA ARG A 166 4.12 18.53 -6.98
C ARG A 166 3.37 18.14 -8.24
N THR A 167 3.99 18.34 -9.40
CA THR A 167 3.41 17.96 -10.71
C THR A 167 3.16 16.46 -10.79
N ASN A 168 4.11 15.64 -10.34
CA ASN A 168 3.98 14.19 -10.34
C ASN A 168 2.87 13.70 -9.38
N LEU A 169 2.80 14.27 -8.17
CA LEU A 169 1.71 13.98 -7.24
C LEU A 169 0.34 14.32 -7.83
N ALA A 170 0.20 15.49 -8.46
CA ALA A 170 -1.04 15.92 -9.10
C ALA A 170 -1.44 15.02 -10.29
N ARG A 171 -0.45 14.48 -11.02
CA ARG A 171 -0.72 13.61 -12.18
C ARG A 171 -1.06 12.18 -11.77
N THR A 172 -0.66 11.73 -10.58
CA THR A 172 -0.71 10.30 -10.24
C THR A 172 -1.42 9.98 -8.95
N MET A 173 -1.26 10.80 -7.91
CA MET A 173 -1.59 10.40 -6.55
C MET A 173 -2.77 11.16 -5.96
N VAL A 174 -2.87 12.47 -6.21
CA VAL A 174 -3.78 13.39 -5.54
C VAL A 174 -4.65 14.12 -6.57
N ALA A 175 -5.96 13.98 -6.47
CA ALA A 175 -6.91 14.59 -7.42
C ALA A 175 -7.14 16.09 -7.16
N ASP A 176 -7.23 16.49 -5.90
CA ASP A 176 -7.33 17.89 -5.49
C ASP A 176 -5.94 18.45 -5.18
N THR A 177 -5.40 19.26 -6.08
CA THR A 177 -4.06 19.84 -5.94
C THR A 177 -3.90 20.71 -4.69
N ALA A 178 -4.98 21.22 -4.09
CA ALA A 178 -4.96 21.93 -2.81
C ALA A 178 -4.59 21.00 -1.63
N ARG A 179 -4.76 19.71 -1.79
CA ARG A 179 -4.36 18.69 -0.81
C ARG A 179 -2.89 18.27 -0.91
N ILE A 180 -2.15 18.76 -1.91
CA ILE A 180 -0.71 18.58 -2.00
C ILE A 180 -0.05 19.60 -1.07
N ASP A 181 -0.05 19.30 0.22
CA ASP A 181 0.57 20.11 1.26
C ASP A 181 2.10 19.87 1.35
N ALA A 182 2.77 20.54 2.26
CA ALA A 182 4.22 20.41 2.46
C ALA A 182 4.59 18.96 2.83
N LEU A 183 3.78 18.31 3.67
CA LEU A 183 4.01 16.93 4.07
C LEU A 183 3.93 15.96 2.89
N ALA A 184 2.95 16.11 1.99
CA ALA A 184 2.86 15.27 0.79
C ALA A 184 4.11 15.39 -0.08
N LEU A 185 4.65 16.61 -0.21
CA LEU A 185 5.87 16.87 -0.97
C LEU A 185 7.11 16.26 -0.31
N GLU A 186 7.24 16.37 1.00
CA GLU A 186 8.34 15.78 1.77
C GLU A 186 8.34 14.25 1.68
N ILE A 187 7.17 13.63 1.87
CA ILE A 187 6.99 12.18 1.71
C ILE A 187 7.37 11.76 0.28
N GLN A 188 6.87 12.47 -0.73
CA GLN A 188 7.17 12.16 -2.13
C GLN A 188 8.66 12.28 -2.44
N ALA A 189 9.30 13.35 -1.97
CA ALA A 189 10.73 13.57 -2.19
C ALA A 189 11.58 12.51 -1.48
N TRP A 190 11.21 12.12 -0.26
CA TRP A 190 11.88 11.06 0.48
C TRP A 190 11.73 9.70 -0.21
N ASN A 191 10.50 9.34 -0.56
CA ASN A 191 10.16 8.09 -1.22
C ASN A 191 10.89 7.93 -2.57
N ALA A 192 10.92 8.99 -3.38
CA ALA A 192 11.59 8.98 -4.67
C ALA A 192 13.11 8.71 -4.56
N ARG A 193 13.76 9.24 -3.51
CA ARG A 193 15.19 8.98 -3.23
C ARG A 193 15.46 7.56 -2.76
N HIS A 194 14.48 6.90 -2.14
CA HIS A 194 14.60 5.58 -1.55
C HIS A 194 13.91 4.47 -2.36
N SER A 195 13.57 4.77 -3.62
CA SER A 195 12.97 3.81 -4.56
C SER A 195 14.05 3.19 -5.44
N ARG A 196 14.28 1.90 -5.28
CA ARG A 196 15.31 1.12 -5.98
C ARG A 196 14.73 -0.07 -6.75
N LEU A 197 13.43 -0.35 -6.60
CA LEU A 197 12.71 -1.44 -7.28
C LEU A 197 11.90 -0.88 -8.45
N ASP A 198 11.98 -1.52 -9.61
CA ASP A 198 11.12 -1.22 -10.78
C ASP A 198 9.72 -1.83 -10.58
N THR A 199 8.91 -1.16 -9.76
CA THR A 199 7.54 -1.60 -9.48
C THR A 199 6.61 -1.53 -10.69
N PRO A 200 6.73 -0.56 -11.63
CA PRO A 200 5.96 -0.58 -12.88
C PRO A 200 6.15 -1.85 -13.71
N ALA A 201 7.37 -2.34 -13.87
CA ALA A 201 7.64 -3.57 -14.61
C ALA A 201 6.92 -4.78 -14.01
N LEU A 202 6.93 -4.90 -12.68
CA LEU A 202 6.24 -5.99 -11.97
C LEU A 202 4.71 -5.91 -12.09
N ILE A 203 4.15 -4.72 -12.07
CA ILE A 203 2.70 -4.50 -12.21
C ILE A 203 2.19 -4.82 -13.62
N GLN A 204 3.00 -4.60 -14.66
CA GLN A 204 2.64 -4.92 -16.05
C GLN A 204 2.39 -6.42 -16.27
N LEU A 205 2.95 -7.29 -15.42
CA LEU A 205 2.72 -8.74 -15.44
C LEU A 205 1.35 -9.15 -14.90
N ARG A 206 0.51 -8.19 -14.49
CA ARG A 206 -0.86 -8.38 -13.99
C ARG A 206 -0.94 -9.38 -12.81
N PRO A 207 -0.13 -9.17 -11.74
CA PRO A 207 -0.01 -10.13 -10.64
C PRO A 207 -1.32 -10.41 -9.91
N LEU A 208 -2.23 -9.42 -9.78
CA LEU A 208 -3.55 -9.66 -9.17
C LEU A 208 -4.46 -10.54 -10.03
N ALA A 209 -4.34 -10.49 -11.35
CA ALA A 209 -5.09 -11.39 -12.22
C ALA A 209 -4.64 -12.86 -12.03
N VAL A 210 -3.40 -13.08 -11.57
CA VAL A 210 -2.89 -14.41 -11.24
C VAL A 210 -3.35 -14.87 -9.86
N SER A 211 -3.26 -14.01 -8.83
CA SER A 211 -3.51 -14.41 -7.45
C SER A 211 -5.01 -14.47 -7.10
N LEU A 212 -5.81 -13.48 -7.50
CA LEU A 212 -7.21 -13.34 -7.05
C LEU A 212 -8.10 -14.56 -7.28
N PRO A 213 -8.05 -15.25 -8.44
CA PRO A 213 -8.89 -16.43 -8.67
C PRO A 213 -8.62 -17.60 -7.71
N GLN A 214 -7.42 -17.62 -7.12
CA GLN A 214 -6.96 -18.71 -6.25
C GLN A 214 -7.22 -18.44 -4.76
N LEU A 215 -7.68 -17.23 -4.40
CA LEU A 215 -7.92 -16.87 -3.00
C LEU A 215 -9.26 -17.42 -2.50
N HIS A 216 -9.27 -17.93 -1.27
CA HIS A 216 -10.47 -18.42 -0.59
C HIS A 216 -10.84 -17.58 0.64
N ILE A 217 -10.22 -16.42 0.80
CA ILE A 217 -10.46 -15.46 1.88
C ILE A 217 -11.37 -14.31 1.42
N PRO A 218 -12.00 -13.56 2.32
CA PRO A 218 -12.68 -12.32 1.99
C PRO A 218 -11.74 -11.30 1.34
N VAL A 219 -12.15 -10.75 0.19
CA VAL A 219 -11.39 -9.71 -0.53
C VAL A 219 -12.33 -8.53 -0.77
N ASN A 220 -11.85 -7.32 -0.44
CA ASN A 220 -12.54 -6.05 -0.66
C ASN A 220 -11.66 -5.13 -1.50
N ALA A 221 -12.26 -4.14 -2.14
CA ALA A 221 -11.52 -3.15 -2.90
C ALA A 221 -12.00 -1.73 -2.61
N ILE A 222 -11.06 -0.78 -2.56
CA ILE A 222 -11.31 0.64 -2.37
C ILE A 222 -10.58 1.41 -3.47
N TRP A 223 -11.26 2.38 -4.10
CA TRP A 223 -10.63 3.34 -5.03
C TRP A 223 -11.07 4.75 -4.71
N GLY A 224 -10.20 5.72 -4.97
CA GLY A 224 -10.64 7.09 -5.13
C GLY A 224 -11.45 7.25 -6.43
N GLU A 225 -12.52 8.02 -6.39
CA GLU A 225 -13.37 8.30 -7.55
C GLU A 225 -12.58 8.89 -8.73
N ARG A 226 -11.57 9.71 -8.40
CA ARG A 226 -10.71 10.40 -9.36
C ARG A 226 -9.28 9.84 -9.35
N ASP A 227 -9.13 8.53 -9.09
CA ASP A 227 -7.83 7.87 -9.15
C ASP A 227 -7.19 8.06 -10.53
N GLN A 228 -6.15 8.89 -10.62
CA GLN A 228 -5.50 9.26 -11.89
C GLN A 228 -4.91 8.06 -12.63
N ILE A 229 -4.48 7.04 -11.90
CA ILE A 229 -3.91 5.82 -12.47
C ILE A 229 -5.03 4.93 -13.05
N ALA A 230 -6.23 4.99 -12.45
CA ALA A 230 -7.36 4.17 -12.82
C ALA A 230 -8.46 4.94 -13.57
N TYR A 231 -8.39 6.28 -13.63
CA TYR A 231 -9.52 7.16 -13.98
C TYR A 231 -10.28 6.75 -15.23
N TYR A 232 -9.57 6.54 -16.34
CA TYR A 232 -10.22 6.14 -17.60
C TYR A 232 -10.61 4.66 -17.67
N THR A 233 -10.19 3.86 -16.68
CA THR A 233 -10.37 2.42 -16.65
C THR A 233 -10.94 1.93 -15.32
N LEU A 234 -11.45 2.82 -14.45
CA LEU A 234 -11.94 2.42 -13.12
C LEU A 234 -13.11 1.44 -13.24
N ALA A 235 -14.07 1.73 -14.15
CA ALA A 235 -15.17 0.81 -14.42
C ALA A 235 -14.68 -0.55 -14.95
N ASP A 236 -13.71 -0.53 -15.88
CA ASP A 236 -13.11 -1.76 -16.43
C ASP A 236 -12.33 -2.54 -15.35
N ARG A 237 -11.64 -1.85 -14.45
CA ARG A 237 -10.94 -2.47 -13.32
C ARG A 237 -11.90 -3.14 -12.34
N ILE A 238 -13.00 -2.47 -12.02
CA ILE A 238 -14.07 -3.05 -11.18
C ILE A 238 -14.72 -4.24 -11.88
N ALA A 239 -14.99 -4.14 -13.18
CA ALA A 239 -15.54 -5.25 -13.97
C ALA A 239 -14.58 -6.43 -14.02
N ALA A 240 -13.30 -6.18 -14.32
CA ALA A 240 -12.26 -7.22 -14.31
C ALA A 240 -12.10 -7.88 -12.93
N LEU A 241 -12.16 -7.08 -11.86
CA LEU A 241 -12.11 -7.58 -10.50
C LEU A 241 -13.28 -8.52 -10.20
N ARG A 242 -14.50 -8.15 -10.60
CA ARG A 242 -15.71 -8.98 -10.43
C ARG A 242 -15.68 -10.27 -11.26
N VAL A 243 -15.03 -10.26 -12.43
CA VAL A 243 -14.79 -11.48 -13.21
C VAL A 243 -13.83 -12.41 -12.48
N LEU A 244 -12.73 -11.87 -11.95
CA LEU A 244 -11.72 -12.66 -11.23
C LEU A 244 -12.21 -13.13 -9.88
N ARG A 245 -13.09 -12.37 -9.23
CA ARG A 245 -13.61 -12.62 -7.90
C ARG A 245 -15.10 -12.23 -7.83
N PRO A 246 -16.03 -13.09 -8.24
CA PRO A 246 -17.47 -12.84 -8.12
C PRO A 246 -17.87 -12.51 -6.67
N GLY A 247 -18.72 -11.50 -6.50
CA GLY A 247 -19.20 -11.07 -5.18
C GLY A 247 -18.26 -10.09 -4.43
N ILE A 248 -17.11 -9.71 -5.02
CA ILE A 248 -16.25 -8.71 -4.41
C ILE A 248 -16.94 -7.35 -4.31
N GLU A 249 -16.83 -6.71 -3.15
CA GLU A 249 -17.32 -5.34 -2.94
C GLU A 249 -16.25 -4.32 -3.34
N ALA A 250 -16.65 -3.35 -4.17
CA ALA A 250 -15.83 -2.21 -4.54
C ALA A 250 -16.40 -0.93 -3.91
N HIS A 251 -15.61 -0.26 -3.10
CA HIS A 251 -15.97 0.97 -2.43
C HIS A 251 -15.25 2.15 -3.10
N ILE A 252 -15.99 3.21 -3.37
CA ILE A 252 -15.46 4.42 -4.01
C ILE A 252 -15.41 5.55 -2.98
N ILE A 253 -14.26 6.15 -2.81
CA ILE A 253 -14.08 7.34 -1.97
C ILE A 253 -14.32 8.58 -2.84
N PRO A 254 -15.39 9.34 -2.59
CA PRO A 254 -15.75 10.48 -3.43
C PRO A 254 -14.63 11.51 -3.52
N SER A 255 -14.43 12.07 -4.69
CA SER A 255 -13.48 13.14 -5.02
C SER A 255 -12.01 12.85 -4.75
N ALA A 256 -11.65 11.69 -4.21
CA ALA A 256 -10.27 11.31 -3.91
C ALA A 256 -9.53 10.75 -5.13
N GLY A 257 -8.22 10.98 -5.18
CA GLY A 257 -7.30 10.41 -6.16
C GLY A 257 -6.80 9.02 -5.78
N HIS A 258 -5.67 8.65 -6.36
CA HIS A 258 -5.05 7.34 -6.14
C HIS A 258 -4.63 7.13 -4.68
N TRP A 259 -4.08 8.14 -4.03
CA TRP A 259 -3.67 8.10 -2.62
C TRP A 259 -4.82 8.55 -1.69
N ALA A 260 -5.97 7.87 -1.82
CA ALA A 260 -7.18 8.20 -1.05
C ALA A 260 -6.97 8.15 0.47
N ALA A 261 -6.08 7.27 0.96
CA ALA A 261 -5.70 7.19 2.37
C ALA A 261 -5.03 8.48 2.90
N TYR A 262 -4.42 9.27 2.03
CA TYR A 262 -3.83 10.55 2.36
C TYR A 262 -4.79 11.72 2.10
N GLU A 263 -5.42 11.72 0.94
CA GLU A 263 -6.24 12.82 0.43
C GLU A 263 -7.59 12.95 1.16
N ALA A 264 -8.22 11.82 1.47
CA ALA A 264 -9.51 11.73 2.16
C ALA A 264 -9.46 10.72 3.32
N PRO A 265 -8.59 10.95 4.35
CA PRO A 265 -8.30 9.96 5.38
C PRO A 265 -9.51 9.56 6.22
N GLU A 266 -10.41 10.50 6.52
CA GLU A 266 -11.61 10.22 7.32
C GLU A 266 -12.51 9.20 6.61
N ALA A 267 -12.83 9.45 5.33
CA ALA A 267 -13.69 8.58 4.53
C ALA A 267 -13.01 7.22 4.27
N PHE A 268 -11.72 7.23 3.96
CA PHE A 268 -10.95 6.00 3.77
C PHE A 268 -10.90 5.16 5.04
N ASN A 269 -10.51 5.75 6.18
CA ASN A 269 -10.36 5.04 7.44
C ASN A 269 -11.72 4.50 7.95
N ALA A 270 -12.81 5.26 7.78
CA ALA A 270 -14.17 4.79 8.11
C ALA A 270 -14.58 3.58 7.26
N THR A 271 -14.30 3.62 5.95
CA THR A 271 -14.57 2.51 5.03
C THR A 271 -13.76 1.28 5.43
N LEU A 272 -12.44 1.42 5.62
CA LEU A 272 -11.57 0.32 6.02
C LEU A 272 -12.02 -0.29 7.36
N ALA A 273 -12.32 0.54 8.36
CA ALA A 273 -12.81 0.06 9.66
C ALA A 273 -14.14 -0.74 9.53
N GLY A 274 -15.03 -0.31 8.63
CA GLY A 274 -16.27 -1.05 8.34
C GLY A 274 -15.99 -2.44 7.74
N LEU A 275 -15.02 -2.55 6.84
CA LEU A 275 -14.61 -3.81 6.21
C LEU A 275 -13.98 -4.78 7.22
N LEU A 276 -13.06 -4.28 8.06
CA LEU A 276 -12.38 -5.07 9.08
C LEU A 276 -13.36 -5.67 10.11
N ARG A 277 -14.40 -4.93 10.50
CA ARG A 277 -15.45 -5.44 11.40
C ARG A 277 -16.23 -6.58 10.78
N ARG A 278 -16.55 -6.54 9.48
CA ARG A 278 -17.28 -7.62 8.77
C ARG A 278 -16.47 -8.89 8.65
N ALA A 279 -15.16 -8.78 8.54
CA ALA A 279 -14.25 -9.93 8.52
C ALA A 279 -14.14 -10.64 9.90
N SER A 280 -14.72 -10.07 10.95
CA SER A 280 -14.68 -10.61 12.33
C SER A 280 -15.89 -11.47 12.66
N VAL A 281 -16.87 -11.55 11.76
CA VAL A 281 -18.11 -12.36 11.88
C VAL A 281 -18.00 -13.59 10.99
#